data_e5d8ee90a06ba0205e0d335726aec28b
#
_entry.id   e5d8ee90a06ba0205e0d335726aec28b
#
_cell.length_a   1.000
_cell.length_b   1.000
_cell.length_c   1.000
_cell.angle_alpha   90.00
_cell.angle_beta   90.00
_cell.angle_gamma   90.00
#
_symmetry.space_group_name_H-M   'P 1'
#
loop_
_entity.id
_entity.type
_entity.pdbx_description
1 polymer ?
#
loop_
_entity_poly.entity_id
_entity_poly.type
_entity_poly.pdbx_seq_one_letter_code
_entity_poly.pdbx_strand_id
1 'polypeptide(L)'
;MLYPIAIERGIDTEAFGVTVPDIPGCFSAGDTLGEAIENVKEAISGHLEILAEDGEEIPLASDVSKFIDQEDYRGMIWAVTEVDVSRYLGKPEKINVTLPSRLIRKIDDNVGKDKRFKTRSAFLAAGAEKLLHAKCSEATQSSGFLISKK
;
A
#
# COMPACT_ATOMS: atom_id res chain seq x y z
N MET A 1 6.08 4.11 3.56
CA MET A 1 4.73 3.95 3.00
C MET A 1 3.75 3.84 4.16
N LEU A 2 2.51 4.35 4.01
CA LEU A 2 1.51 4.37 5.10
C LEU A 2 0.46 3.29 4.83
N TYR A 3 0.59 2.13 5.49
CA TYR A 3 -0.39 1.05 5.35
C TYR A 3 -1.59 1.26 6.28
N PRO A 4 -2.83 1.11 5.80
CA PRO A 4 -4.01 1.03 6.65
C PRO A 4 -3.98 -0.27 7.45
N ILE A 5 -4.35 -0.17 8.71
CA ILE A 5 -4.48 -1.30 9.61
C ILE A 5 -5.86 -1.29 10.26
N ALA A 6 -6.50 -2.45 10.30
CA ALA A 6 -7.76 -2.67 10.97
C ALA A 6 -7.49 -3.40 12.29
N ILE A 7 -7.91 -2.81 13.40
CA ILE A 7 -7.64 -3.29 14.75
C ILE A 7 -8.93 -3.76 15.38
N GLU A 8 -8.99 -5.04 15.70
CA GLU A 8 -10.05 -5.63 16.48
C GLU A 8 -9.84 -5.35 17.96
N ARG A 9 -10.89 -4.93 18.65
CA ARG A 9 -10.80 -4.70 20.10
C ARG A 9 -10.68 -6.01 20.82
N GLY A 10 -9.63 -6.16 21.63
CA GLY A 10 -9.60 -7.16 22.69
C GLY A 10 -10.71 -6.91 23.72
N ILE A 11 -11.35 -7.96 24.19
CA ILE A 11 -12.22 -7.92 25.35
C ILE A 11 -11.32 -8.12 26.59
N ASP A 12 -11.76 -7.83 27.78
CA ASP A 12 -10.98 -7.72 29.03
C ASP A 12 -9.91 -8.82 29.30
N THR A 13 -9.90 -9.89 28.51
CA THR A 13 -8.91 -11.01 28.56
C THR A 13 -8.29 -11.36 27.21
N GLU A 14 -8.58 -10.59 26.16
CA GLU A 14 -8.12 -10.87 24.80
C GLU A 14 -7.23 -9.74 24.28
N ALA A 15 -6.17 -10.12 23.56
CA ALA A 15 -5.27 -9.18 22.90
C ALA A 15 -5.96 -8.40 21.78
N PHE A 16 -5.42 -7.23 21.44
CA PHE A 16 -5.81 -6.49 20.26
C PHE A 16 -5.28 -7.20 19.02
N GLY A 17 -6.18 -7.69 18.15
CA GLY A 17 -5.83 -8.27 16.87
C GLY A 17 -5.64 -7.15 15.81
N VAL A 18 -4.67 -7.30 14.92
CA VAL A 18 -4.41 -6.35 13.83
C VAL A 18 -4.37 -7.10 12.51
N THR A 19 -5.12 -6.60 11.53
CA THR A 19 -5.09 -7.07 10.14
C THR A 19 -4.59 -5.96 9.23
N VAL A 20 -3.76 -6.31 8.25
CA VAL A 20 -3.26 -5.38 7.23
C VAL A 20 -3.96 -5.69 5.90
N PRO A 21 -5.00 -4.94 5.51
CA PRO A 21 -5.85 -5.30 4.35
C PRO A 21 -5.10 -5.33 3.02
N ASP A 22 -4.09 -4.48 2.83
CA ASP A 22 -3.29 -4.43 1.60
C ASP A 22 -2.28 -5.59 1.48
N ILE A 23 -2.02 -6.30 2.58
CA ILE A 23 -1.06 -7.42 2.62
C ILE A 23 -1.81 -8.67 3.09
N PRO A 24 -2.39 -9.46 2.19
CA PRO A 24 -3.14 -10.66 2.55
C PRO A 24 -2.29 -11.64 3.38
N GLY A 25 -2.85 -12.12 4.48
CA GLY A 25 -2.15 -13.02 5.41
C GLY A 25 -1.24 -12.32 6.43
N CYS A 26 -1.12 -11.00 6.39
CA CYS A 26 -0.37 -10.23 7.37
C CYS A 26 -1.25 -9.88 8.57
N PHE A 27 -0.99 -10.54 9.70
CA PHE A 27 -1.68 -10.34 10.96
C PHE A 27 -0.69 -10.07 12.08
N SER A 28 -1.14 -9.36 13.10
CA SER A 28 -0.37 -9.11 14.32
C SER A 28 -1.30 -9.02 15.51
N ALA A 29 -0.76 -8.99 16.71
CA ALA A 29 -1.50 -8.79 17.95
C ALA A 29 -0.63 -8.12 19.02
N GLY A 30 -1.26 -7.61 20.07
CA GLY A 30 -0.58 -7.07 21.25
C GLY A 30 -1.55 -6.99 22.43
N ASP A 31 -1.02 -7.06 23.63
CA ASP A 31 -1.82 -6.99 24.86
C ASP A 31 -2.39 -5.57 25.08
N THR A 32 -1.75 -4.59 24.47
CA THR A 32 -2.21 -3.19 24.44
C THR A 32 -2.31 -2.68 23.00
N LEU A 33 -3.15 -1.67 22.79
CA LEU A 33 -3.27 -1.01 21.50
C LEU A 33 -1.91 -0.49 20.96
N GLY A 34 -1.09 0.07 21.86
CA GLY A 34 0.24 0.59 21.49
C GLY A 34 1.17 -0.54 21.03
N GLU A 35 1.19 -1.63 21.75
CA GLU A 35 1.98 -2.82 21.42
C GLU A 35 1.51 -3.45 20.11
N ALA A 36 0.21 -3.56 19.89
CA ALA A 36 -0.35 -4.08 18.65
C ALA A 36 0.08 -3.25 17.44
N ILE A 37 0.12 -1.89 17.57
CA ILE A 37 0.60 -0.97 16.52
C ILE A 37 2.10 -1.09 16.28
N GLU A 38 2.92 -1.33 17.29
CA GLU A 38 4.36 -1.55 17.11
C GLU A 38 4.63 -2.92 16.49
N ASN A 39 3.98 -3.97 16.99
CA ASN A 39 4.16 -5.33 16.49
C ASN A 39 3.75 -5.48 15.02
N VAL A 40 2.72 -4.75 14.56
CA VAL A 40 2.30 -4.82 13.15
C VAL A 40 3.35 -4.26 12.19
N LYS A 41 4.19 -3.33 12.60
CA LYS A 41 5.30 -2.82 11.77
C LYS A 41 6.31 -3.93 11.48
N GLU A 42 6.63 -4.73 12.51
CA GLU A 42 7.53 -5.86 12.36
C GLU A 42 6.90 -6.96 11.48
N ALA A 43 5.61 -7.26 11.70
CA ALA A 43 4.88 -8.23 10.88
C ALA A 43 4.83 -7.82 9.40
N ILE A 44 4.54 -6.55 9.09
CA ILE A 44 4.59 -6.01 7.73
C ILE A 44 6.00 -6.15 7.16
N SER A 45 7.01 -5.74 7.90
CA SER A 45 8.41 -5.79 7.45
C SER A 45 8.85 -7.21 7.09
N GLY A 46 8.54 -8.19 7.94
CA GLY A 46 8.84 -9.61 7.67
C GLY A 46 8.09 -10.15 6.46
N HIS A 47 6.81 -9.76 6.28
CA HIS A 47 6.01 -10.18 5.13
C HIS A 47 6.55 -9.61 3.82
N LEU A 48 6.91 -8.33 3.82
CA LEU A 48 7.51 -7.67 2.64
C LEU A 48 8.90 -8.23 2.30
N GLU A 49 9.66 -8.70 3.30
CA GLU A 49 10.96 -9.34 3.08
C GLU A 49 10.79 -10.67 2.33
N ILE A 50 9.83 -11.50 2.74
CA ILE A 50 9.50 -12.75 2.06
C ILE A 50 9.05 -12.49 0.61
N LEU A 51 8.14 -11.53 0.39
CA LEU A 51 7.70 -11.18 -0.95
C LEU A 51 8.85 -10.72 -1.85
N ALA A 52 9.76 -9.91 -1.30
CA ALA A 52 10.94 -9.44 -2.04
C ALA A 52 11.93 -10.57 -2.38
N GLU A 53 12.14 -11.53 -1.47
CA GLU A 53 12.97 -12.72 -1.69
C GLU A 53 12.39 -13.65 -2.76
N ASP A 54 11.07 -13.79 -2.78
CA ASP A 54 10.34 -14.59 -3.78
C ASP A 54 10.19 -13.86 -5.12
N GLY A 55 10.62 -12.59 -5.20
CA GLY A 55 10.49 -11.76 -6.41
C GLY A 55 9.05 -11.34 -6.71
N GLU A 56 8.19 -11.37 -5.71
CA GLU A 56 6.81 -10.90 -5.80
C GLU A 56 6.72 -9.37 -5.67
N GLU A 57 5.65 -8.80 -6.22
CA GLU A 57 5.41 -7.36 -6.12
C GLU A 57 5.10 -6.96 -4.68
N ILE A 58 5.72 -5.87 -4.24
CA ILE A 58 5.44 -5.25 -2.94
C ILE A 58 4.06 -4.56 -3.01
N PRO A 59 3.09 -5.00 -2.21
CA PRO A 59 1.76 -4.39 -2.20
C PRO A 59 1.83 -2.91 -1.82
N LEU A 60 1.21 -2.05 -2.62
CA LEU A 60 1.15 -0.62 -2.28
C LEU A 60 0.00 -0.34 -1.31
N ALA A 61 0.26 0.61 -0.42
CA ALA A 61 -0.74 1.05 0.54
C ALA A 61 -1.91 1.75 -0.17
N SER A 62 -3.12 1.30 0.12
CA SER A 62 -4.37 1.92 -0.32
C SER A 62 -4.86 2.96 0.70
N ASP A 63 -5.85 3.75 0.31
CA ASP A 63 -6.58 4.60 1.25
C ASP A 63 -7.55 3.75 2.09
N VAL A 64 -7.73 4.11 3.36
CA VAL A 64 -8.65 3.44 4.31
C VAL A 64 -10.08 3.35 3.74
N SER A 65 -10.50 4.35 2.97
CA SER A 65 -11.83 4.39 2.36
C SER A 65 -12.15 3.19 1.47
N LYS A 66 -11.12 2.49 0.97
CA LYS A 66 -11.30 1.26 0.19
C LYS A 66 -11.85 0.09 1.01
N PHE A 67 -11.61 0.10 2.33
CA PHE A 67 -11.88 -1.03 3.21
C PHE A 67 -12.94 -0.73 4.28
N ILE A 68 -13.16 0.54 4.64
CA ILE A 68 -13.95 0.95 5.80
C ILE A 68 -15.42 0.47 5.74
N ASP A 69 -15.96 0.31 4.53
CA ASP A 69 -17.34 -0.15 4.31
C ASP A 69 -17.47 -1.66 4.10
N GLN A 70 -16.35 -2.40 4.12
CA GLN A 70 -16.37 -3.85 3.96
C GLN A 70 -16.84 -4.53 5.25
N GLU A 71 -17.65 -5.57 5.10
CA GLU A 71 -18.29 -6.27 6.21
C GLU A 71 -17.27 -6.96 7.14
N ASP A 72 -16.15 -7.43 6.58
CA ASP A 72 -15.06 -8.10 7.30
C ASP A 72 -14.37 -7.19 8.33
N TYR A 73 -14.43 -5.87 8.14
CA TYR A 73 -13.78 -4.89 9.04
C TYR A 73 -14.79 -4.08 9.86
N ARG A 74 -16.04 -4.56 9.92
CA ARG A 74 -17.11 -3.86 10.61
C ARG A 74 -16.84 -3.77 12.12
N GLY A 75 -16.85 -2.54 12.64
CA GLY A 75 -16.61 -2.29 14.08
C GLY A 75 -15.15 -2.27 14.51
N MET A 76 -14.22 -2.50 13.58
CA MET A 76 -12.79 -2.38 13.87
C MET A 76 -12.35 -0.91 13.99
N ILE A 77 -11.28 -0.68 14.71
CA ILE A 77 -10.61 0.61 14.80
C ILE A 77 -9.64 0.73 13.63
N TRP A 78 -9.71 1.83 12.91
CA TRP A 78 -8.77 2.10 11.83
C TRP A 78 -7.61 2.97 12.28
N ALA A 79 -6.41 2.59 11.88
CA ALA A 79 -5.21 3.38 12.03
C ALA A 79 -4.34 3.24 10.77
N VAL A 80 -3.26 3.99 10.70
CA VAL A 80 -2.23 3.85 9.66
C VAL A 80 -0.87 3.67 10.33
N THR A 81 -0.06 2.79 9.75
CA THR A 81 1.31 2.58 10.21
C THR A 81 2.30 2.90 9.11
N GLU A 82 3.39 3.59 9.46
CA GLU A 82 4.45 3.92 8.52
C GLU A 82 5.51 2.82 8.50
N VAL A 83 5.79 2.30 7.30
CA VAL A 83 6.84 1.30 7.07
C VAL A 83 7.75 1.78 5.95
N ASP A 84 9.06 1.69 6.15
CA ASP A 84 10.05 1.96 5.11
C ASP A 84 10.15 0.76 4.16
N VAL A 85 9.59 0.94 2.97
CA VAL A 85 9.58 -0.09 1.92
C VAL A 85 10.74 0.05 0.92
N SER A 86 11.58 1.06 1.06
CA SER A 86 12.64 1.38 0.09
C SER A 86 13.61 0.22 -0.16
N ARG A 87 13.91 -0.56 0.88
CA ARG A 87 14.79 -1.72 0.81
C ARG A 87 14.19 -2.90 0.03
N TYR A 88 12.87 -2.95 -0.11
CA TYR A 88 12.16 -4.04 -0.82
C TYR A 88 11.88 -3.70 -2.29
N LEU A 89 11.89 -2.43 -2.66
CA LEU A 89 11.63 -1.96 -4.03
C LEU A 89 12.81 -2.14 -4.99
N GLY A 90 13.91 -2.73 -4.52
CA GLY A 90 15.15 -2.86 -5.29
C GLY A 90 16.02 -1.60 -5.24
N LYS A 91 17.23 -1.71 -5.78
CA LYS A 91 18.15 -0.58 -5.84
C LYS A 91 17.72 0.40 -6.92
N PRO A 92 17.74 1.73 -6.64
CA PRO A 92 17.45 2.72 -7.66
C PRO A 92 18.43 2.61 -8.84
N GLU A 93 17.89 2.46 -10.04
CA GLU A 93 18.69 2.46 -11.27
C GLU A 93 18.50 3.77 -12.04
N LYS A 94 19.60 4.26 -12.60
CA LYS A 94 19.56 5.46 -13.44
C LYS A 94 19.17 5.07 -14.85
N ILE A 95 17.99 5.49 -15.28
CA ILE A 95 17.50 5.31 -16.65
C ILE A 95 17.42 6.65 -17.37
N ASN A 96 17.63 6.63 -18.69
CA ASN A 96 17.43 7.78 -19.56
C ASN A 96 16.06 7.68 -20.22
N VAL A 97 15.24 8.71 -20.04
CA VAL A 97 13.88 8.80 -20.62
C VAL A 97 13.80 10.00 -21.53
N THR A 98 13.29 9.80 -22.75
CA THR A 98 13.01 10.87 -23.69
C THR A 98 11.54 11.28 -23.58
N LEU A 99 11.29 12.56 -23.28
CA LEU A 99 9.95 13.11 -23.12
C LEU A 99 9.76 14.34 -24.02
N PRO A 100 8.54 14.57 -24.52
CA PRO A 100 8.22 15.80 -25.24
C PRO A 100 8.47 17.05 -24.38
N SER A 101 9.03 18.11 -24.98
CA SER A 101 9.41 19.32 -24.23
C SER A 101 8.23 19.99 -23.51
N ARG A 102 7.02 19.92 -24.07
CA ARG A 102 5.80 20.41 -23.40
C ARG A 102 5.44 19.62 -22.16
N LEU A 103 5.68 18.32 -22.16
CA LEU A 103 5.44 17.46 -20.99
C LEU A 103 6.47 17.75 -19.90
N ILE A 104 7.74 17.94 -20.28
CA ILE A 104 8.79 18.31 -19.32
C ILE A 104 8.43 19.60 -18.59
N ARG A 105 7.97 20.65 -19.31
CA ARG A 105 7.56 21.91 -18.67
C ARG A 105 6.42 21.70 -17.66
N LYS A 106 5.40 20.90 -18.01
CA LYS A 106 4.29 20.59 -17.11
C LYS A 106 4.75 19.84 -15.86
N ILE A 107 5.72 18.94 -15.99
CA ILE A 107 6.33 18.22 -14.86
C ILE A 107 7.07 19.22 -13.96
N ASP A 108 7.89 20.10 -14.55
CA ASP A 108 8.65 21.13 -13.80
C ASP A 108 7.73 22.06 -13.01
N ASP A 109 6.64 22.50 -13.64
CA ASP A 109 5.64 23.34 -13.00
C ASP A 109 4.96 22.64 -11.79
N ASN A 110 4.77 21.33 -11.85
CA ASN A 110 4.19 20.56 -10.76
C ASN A 110 5.21 20.26 -9.65
N VAL A 111 6.42 19.88 -10.01
CA VAL A 111 7.52 19.64 -9.06
C VAL A 111 7.81 20.88 -8.22
N GLY A 112 7.73 22.08 -8.80
CA GLY A 112 7.94 23.34 -8.09
C GLY A 112 6.80 23.73 -7.13
N LYS A 113 5.59 23.22 -7.33
CA LYS A 113 4.37 23.61 -6.58
C LYS A 113 3.96 22.57 -5.53
N ASP A 114 4.18 21.29 -5.79
CA ASP A 114 3.75 20.21 -4.92
C ASP A 114 4.90 19.73 -4.04
N LYS A 115 4.80 19.94 -2.73
CA LYS A 115 5.81 19.54 -1.74
C LYS A 115 6.06 18.03 -1.69
N ARG A 116 5.14 17.21 -2.22
CA ARG A 116 5.29 15.75 -2.29
C ARG A 116 6.36 15.33 -3.29
N PHE A 117 6.55 16.11 -4.35
CA PHE A 117 7.49 15.80 -5.43
C PHE A 117 8.61 16.84 -5.49
N LYS A 118 9.75 16.51 -4.90
CA LYS A 118 10.93 17.40 -4.87
C LYS A 118 11.77 17.32 -6.15
N THR A 119 11.59 16.28 -6.97
CA THR A 119 12.38 16.05 -8.19
C THR A 119 11.51 15.49 -9.32
N ARG A 120 11.96 15.66 -10.57
CA ARG A 120 11.33 15.04 -11.75
C ARG A 120 11.26 13.52 -11.61
N SER A 121 12.32 12.88 -11.10
CA SER A 121 12.37 11.43 -10.91
C SER A 121 11.28 10.96 -9.95
N ALA A 122 11.09 11.64 -8.82
CA ALA A 122 10.04 11.32 -7.86
C ALA A 122 8.63 11.48 -8.47
N PHE A 123 8.40 12.51 -9.28
CA PHE A 123 7.13 12.72 -9.97
C PHE A 123 6.85 11.62 -11.01
N LEU A 124 7.88 11.24 -11.79
CA LEU A 124 7.76 10.19 -12.79
C LEU A 124 7.55 8.81 -12.17
N ALA A 125 8.28 8.50 -11.09
CA ALA A 125 8.10 7.25 -10.35
C ALA A 125 6.66 7.12 -9.83
N ALA A 126 6.15 8.12 -9.13
CA ALA A 126 4.78 8.13 -8.63
C ALA A 126 3.72 8.05 -9.75
N GLY A 127 3.99 8.65 -10.91
CA GLY A 127 3.13 8.53 -12.09
C GLY A 127 3.11 7.13 -12.67
N ALA A 128 4.27 6.47 -12.74
CA ALA A 128 4.40 5.09 -13.20
C ALA A 128 3.69 4.12 -12.24
N GLU A 129 3.93 4.23 -10.94
CA GLU A 129 3.24 3.45 -9.91
C GLU A 129 1.72 3.57 -10.04
N LYS A 130 1.20 4.80 -10.13
CA LYS A 130 -0.24 5.04 -10.26
C LYS A 130 -0.85 4.41 -11.52
N LEU A 131 -0.14 4.40 -12.64
CA LEU A 131 -0.60 3.78 -13.89
C LEU A 131 -0.58 2.25 -13.82
N LEU A 132 0.43 1.68 -13.18
CA LEU A 132 0.51 0.23 -12.97
C LEU A 132 -0.64 -0.26 -12.09
N HIS A 133 -0.96 0.48 -11.02
CA HIS A 133 -2.10 0.16 -10.16
C HIS A 133 -3.46 0.27 -10.85
N ALA A 134 -3.67 1.29 -11.67
CA ALA A 134 -4.92 1.45 -12.41
C ALA A 134 -5.20 0.24 -13.30
N LYS A 135 -4.16 -0.34 -13.92
CA LYS A 135 -4.31 -1.56 -14.74
C LYS A 135 -4.64 -2.81 -13.92
N CYS A 136 -4.11 -2.93 -12.70
CA CYS A 136 -4.37 -4.07 -11.84
C CYS A 136 -5.84 -4.11 -11.36
N SER A 137 -6.44 -2.95 -11.07
CA SER A 137 -7.86 -2.87 -10.67
C SER A 137 -8.83 -3.14 -11.83
N GLU A 138 -8.47 -2.85 -13.08
CA GLU A 138 -9.30 -3.16 -14.25
C GLU A 138 -9.29 -4.66 -14.59
N ALA A 139 -8.17 -5.36 -14.39
CA ALA A 139 -8.06 -6.80 -14.63
C ALA A 139 -8.92 -7.62 -13.67
N THR A 140 -9.13 -7.16 -12.45
CA THR A 140 -9.95 -7.85 -11.44
C THR A 140 -11.45 -7.70 -11.71
N GLN A 141 -11.89 -6.64 -12.40
CA GLN A 141 -13.30 -6.42 -12.74
C GLN A 141 -13.76 -7.22 -13.97
N SER A 142 -12.86 -7.60 -14.87
CA SER A 142 -13.24 -8.38 -16.06
C SER A 142 -13.36 -9.88 -15.82
N SER A 143 -12.93 -10.42 -14.69
CA SER A 143 -13.06 -11.85 -14.36
C SER A 143 -14.38 -12.22 -13.67
N GLY A 144 -15.20 -11.23 -13.29
CA GLY A 144 -16.47 -11.44 -12.56
C GLY A 144 -17.73 -11.62 -13.42
N PHE A 145 -17.65 -11.58 -14.75
CA PHE A 145 -18.87 -11.52 -15.61
C PHE A 145 -19.13 -12.75 -16.46
N LEU A 146 -18.72 -13.92 -16.06
CA LEU A 146 -19.00 -15.18 -16.81
C LEU A 146 -19.45 -16.33 -15.92
N ILE A 147 -20.49 -16.19 -15.10
CA ILE A 147 -21.33 -17.33 -14.68
C ILE A 147 -22.73 -16.80 -14.36
N SER A 148 -23.58 -16.69 -15.33
CA SER A 148 -25.02 -16.92 -15.17
C SER A 148 -25.72 -16.92 -16.52
N LYS A 149 -25.82 -18.13 -17.12
CA LYS A 149 -26.95 -18.51 -17.97
C LYS A 149 -26.87 -20.02 -18.21
N LYS A 150 -27.56 -20.77 -17.37
CA LYS A 150 -28.45 -21.85 -17.80
C LYS A 150 -29.40 -22.21 -16.70
#